data_ff97e5f902ebe111293c2c45466efb2e
#
_entry.id   ff97e5f902ebe111293c2c45466efb2e
#
_cell.length_a   1.000
_cell.length_b   1.000
_cell.length_c   1.000
_cell.angle_alpha   90.00
_cell.angle_beta   90.00
_cell.angle_gamma   90.00
#
_symmetry.space_group_name_H-M   'P 1'
#
loop_
_entity.id
_entity.type
_entity.pdbx_description
1 polymer ?
#
loop_
_entity_poly.entity_id
_entity_poly.type
_entity_poly.pdbx_seq_one_letter_code
_entity_poly.pdbx_strand_id
1 'polypeptide(L)'
;MDIPTFFSKRNKYHAQASGGYDSRKEHRRANELRLLQRAGLISNLREQVRYELIPAQYAACGKDFKGRETRVLLERPCSYIADFVYTDSLGNTVVEDTKGVRTKEYIIKRKLMLLVHGIRITER
;
A
#
# COMPACT_ATOMS: atom_id res chain seq x y z
N MET A 1 18.62 -18.71 0.37
CA MET A 1 19.03 -18.30 -0.18
C MET A 1 19.05 -17.90 -0.69
N ASP A 2 18.88 -17.85 -0.54
CA ASP A 2 19.23 -17.17 -1.07
C ASP A 2 18.64 -16.71 -1.35
N ILE A 3 18.44 -16.44 -1.09
CA ILE A 3 18.47 -15.83 -1.42
C ILE A 3 18.15 -15.36 -1.87
N PRO A 4 18.13 -15.29 -1.68
CA PRO A 4 18.28 -14.64 -2.07
C PRO A 4 17.75 -14.20 -2.41
N THR A 5 17.80 -14.16 -2.19
CA THR A 5 17.86 -13.61 -2.55
C THR A 5 17.08 -13.17 -2.80
N PHE A 6 16.93 -12.92 -2.48
CA PHE A 6 16.94 -12.40 -2.86
C PHE A 6 16.60 -11.86 -3.20
N PHE A 7 16.63 -11.56 -2.88
CA PHE A 7 17.06 -10.89 -3.30
C PHE A 7 17.01 -10.44 -3.91
N SER A 8 16.99 -10.23 -3.88
CA SER A 8 17.29 -9.78 -4.53
C SER A 8 17.20 -9.66 -5.18
N LYS A 9 17.23 -9.48 -5.17
CA LYS A 9 17.19 -9.36 -5.84
C LYS A 9 16.69 -9.13 -6.63
N ARG A 10 16.66 -8.88 -6.56
CA ARG A 10 16.20 -8.80 -7.27
C ARG A 10 15.55 -8.49 -8.15
N ASN A 11 15.71 -7.99 -7.99
CA ASN A 11 15.02 -7.86 -9.08
C ASN A 11 15.69 -8.12 -10.29
N LYS A 12 16.10 -9.11 -10.42
CA LYS A 12 16.74 -9.43 -11.56
C LYS A 12 15.86 -9.70 -12.69
N TYR A 13 14.60 -9.66 -12.46
CA TYR A 13 13.80 -9.89 -13.54
C TYR A 13 13.44 -8.68 -14.16
N HIS A 14 13.94 -7.71 -13.74
CA HIS A 14 13.96 -6.78 -14.48
C HIS A 14 12.94 -5.90 -14.73
N ALA A 15 12.13 -5.83 -13.87
CA ALA A 15 11.32 -4.68 -13.84
C ALA A 15 12.28 -3.57 -13.63
N GLN A 16 12.33 -2.66 -14.51
CA GLN A 16 13.20 -1.56 -14.30
C GLN A 16 12.55 -0.55 -13.46
N ALA A 17 13.18 -0.19 -12.37
CA ALA A 17 12.78 0.97 -11.62
C ALA A 17 13.06 2.19 -12.48
N SER A 18 12.03 2.99 -12.67
CA SER A 18 12.15 4.17 -13.49
C SER A 18 11.70 5.34 -12.63
N GLY A 19 12.62 6.26 -12.31
CA GLY A 19 12.29 7.41 -11.50
C GLY A 19 11.85 7.08 -10.08
N GLY A 20 12.34 5.97 -9.52
CA GLY A 20 11.97 5.54 -8.18
C GLY A 20 10.71 4.69 -8.10
N TYR A 21 10.12 4.34 -9.22
CA TYR A 21 8.92 3.53 -9.26
C TYR A 21 9.23 2.10 -9.66
N ASP A 22 8.42 1.16 -9.18
CA ASP A 22 8.64 -0.26 -9.42
C ASP A 22 8.43 -0.66 -10.86
N SER A 23 7.70 0.14 -11.63
CA SER A 23 7.41 -0.19 -13.02
C SER A 23 7.27 1.07 -13.84
N ARG A 24 7.44 0.90 -15.17
CA ARG A 24 7.23 2.00 -16.10
C ARG A 24 5.77 2.45 -16.11
N LYS A 25 4.86 1.53 -15.90
CA LYS A 25 3.44 1.84 -15.87
C LYS A 25 3.12 2.76 -14.70
N GLU A 26 3.66 2.48 -13.54
CA GLU A 26 3.46 3.30 -12.36
C GLU A 26 4.11 4.67 -12.55
N HIS A 27 5.31 4.71 -13.11
CA HIS A 27 6.00 5.96 -13.38
C HIS A 27 5.20 6.84 -14.34
N ARG A 28 4.68 6.24 -15.41
CA ARG A 28 3.87 6.96 -16.38
C ARG A 28 2.61 7.52 -15.74
N ARG A 29 1.95 6.71 -14.90
CA ARG A 29 0.75 7.16 -14.22
C ARG A 29 1.05 8.29 -13.25
N ALA A 30 2.18 8.23 -12.56
CA ALA A 30 2.59 9.30 -11.66
C ALA A 30 2.72 10.63 -12.41
N ASN A 31 3.33 10.60 -13.59
CA ASN A 31 3.47 11.81 -14.39
C ASN A 31 2.12 12.35 -14.85
N GLU A 32 1.22 11.46 -15.28
CA GLU A 32 -0.13 11.88 -15.67
C GLU A 32 -0.86 12.56 -14.53
N LEU A 33 -0.79 11.96 -13.33
CA LEU A 33 -1.50 12.51 -12.19
C LEU A 33 -0.92 13.85 -11.75
N ARG A 34 0.40 14.02 -11.84
CA ARG A 34 1.03 15.30 -11.52
C ARG A 34 0.57 16.39 -12.48
N LEU A 35 0.44 16.05 -13.76
CA LEU A 35 -0.07 17.01 -14.75
C LEU A 35 -1.53 17.37 -14.46
N LEU A 36 -2.35 16.38 -14.11
CA LEU A 36 -3.75 16.64 -13.77
C LEU A 36 -3.87 17.53 -12.54
N GLN A 37 -3.02 17.31 -11.54
CA GLN A 37 -3.03 18.14 -10.35
C GLN A 37 -2.59 19.57 -10.68
N ARG A 38 -1.56 19.71 -11.52
CA ARG A 38 -1.09 21.03 -11.92
C ARG A 38 -2.17 21.79 -12.70
N ALA A 39 -2.98 21.06 -13.47
CA ALA A 39 -4.09 21.65 -14.22
C ALA A 39 -5.32 21.92 -13.35
N GLY A 40 -5.30 21.54 -12.08
CA GLY A 40 -6.42 21.77 -11.18
C GLY A 40 -7.56 20.78 -11.29
N LEU A 41 -7.34 19.67 -12.02
CA LEU A 41 -8.39 18.67 -12.21
C LEU A 41 -8.45 17.66 -11.07
N ILE A 42 -7.36 17.49 -10.34
CA ILE A 42 -7.32 16.71 -9.10
C ILE A 42 -6.52 17.48 -8.07
N SER A 43 -6.61 17.07 -6.80
CA SER A 43 -5.88 17.73 -5.73
C SER A 43 -5.43 16.70 -4.69
N ASN A 44 -4.53 17.13 -3.81
CA ASN A 44 -4.05 16.34 -2.68
C ASN A 44 -3.49 14.99 -3.12
N LEU A 45 -2.67 15.00 -4.18
CA LEU A 45 -2.04 13.78 -4.69
C LEU A 45 -0.98 13.29 -3.71
N ARG A 46 -1.08 12.02 -3.32
CA ARG A 46 -0.10 11.36 -2.46
C ARG A 46 0.24 10.02 -3.06
N GLU A 47 1.46 9.56 -2.82
CA GLU A 47 1.96 8.31 -3.36
C GLU A 47 2.32 7.37 -2.22
N GLN A 48 2.19 6.08 -2.45
CA GLN A 48 2.58 5.04 -1.51
C GLN A 48 1.91 5.26 -0.14
N VAL A 49 0.58 5.33 -0.15
CA VAL A 49 -0.20 5.57 1.07
C VAL A 49 -0.56 4.25 1.73
N ARG A 50 -0.24 4.14 3.01
CA ARG A 50 -0.48 2.91 3.77
C ARG A 50 -1.85 2.93 4.43
N TYR A 51 -2.59 1.84 4.27
CA TYR A 51 -3.85 1.61 4.96
C TYR A 51 -3.72 0.36 5.82
N GLU A 52 -4.03 0.45 7.09
CA GLU A 52 -4.03 -0.72 7.96
C GLU A 52 -5.29 -1.54 7.70
N LEU A 53 -5.12 -2.83 7.49
CA LEU A 53 -6.24 -3.74 7.21
C LEU A 53 -6.57 -4.59 8.43
N ILE A 54 -5.54 -5.12 9.07
CA ILE A 54 -5.69 -5.93 10.28
C ILE A 54 -4.67 -5.39 11.28
N PRO A 55 -5.13 -4.97 12.47
CA PRO A 55 -4.19 -4.44 13.45
C PRO A 55 -3.31 -5.53 14.03
N ALA A 56 -2.20 -5.12 14.63
CA ALA A 56 -1.34 -6.03 15.36
C ALA A 56 -2.14 -6.67 16.49
N GLN A 57 -1.84 -7.93 16.77
CA GLN A 57 -2.57 -8.69 17.78
C GLN A 57 -1.60 -9.15 18.87
N TYR A 58 -2.04 -9.03 20.11
CA TYR A 58 -1.20 -9.26 21.28
C TYR A 58 -1.87 -10.20 22.26
N ALA A 59 -1.05 -10.84 23.11
CA ALA A 59 -1.55 -11.59 24.25
C ALA A 59 -1.00 -10.97 25.52
N ALA A 60 -1.76 -11.07 26.59
CA ALA A 60 -1.27 -10.64 27.90
C ALA A 60 -0.12 -11.56 28.33
N CYS A 61 0.91 -10.98 28.93
CA CYS A 61 2.12 -11.74 29.29
C CYS A 61 2.49 -11.57 30.75
N GLY A 62 1.56 -11.09 31.60
CA GLY A 62 1.82 -10.85 33.01
C GLY A 62 2.05 -9.39 33.29
N LYS A 63 2.80 -9.10 34.35
CA LYS A 63 3.04 -7.73 34.77
C LYS A 63 4.54 -7.49 34.94
N ASP A 64 4.94 -6.24 34.70
CA ASP A 64 6.33 -5.86 34.94
C ASP A 64 6.53 -5.60 36.45
N PHE A 65 7.74 -5.20 36.83
CA PHE A 65 8.05 -5.01 38.24
C PHE A 65 7.35 -3.80 38.85
N LYS A 66 6.75 -2.92 38.02
CA LYS A 66 5.93 -1.80 38.49
C LYS A 66 4.46 -2.13 38.50
N GLY A 67 4.08 -3.38 38.25
CA GLY A 67 2.69 -3.81 38.24
C GLY A 67 1.93 -3.48 36.98
N ARG A 68 2.59 -2.99 35.93
CA ARG A 68 1.93 -2.68 34.66
C ARG A 68 1.80 -3.94 33.83
N GLU A 69 0.67 -4.06 33.16
CA GLU A 69 0.46 -5.21 32.28
C GLU A 69 1.40 -5.17 31.09
N THR A 70 1.95 -6.33 30.77
CA THR A 70 2.83 -6.49 29.61
C THR A 70 2.12 -7.36 28.59
N ARG A 71 2.50 -7.18 27.33
CA ARG A 71 1.91 -7.92 26.22
C ARG A 71 3.01 -8.43 25.30
N VAL A 72 2.73 -9.55 24.65
CA VAL A 72 3.62 -10.09 23.64
C VAL A 72 2.90 -10.04 22.30
N LEU A 73 3.62 -9.66 21.25
CA LEU A 73 3.07 -9.61 19.92
C LEU A 73 2.84 -11.01 19.39
N LEU A 74 1.61 -11.32 19.04
CA LEU A 74 1.25 -12.59 18.41
C LEU A 74 1.27 -12.49 16.90
N GLU A 75 0.66 -11.44 16.36
CA GLU A 75 0.58 -11.24 14.92
C GLU A 75 0.89 -9.80 14.56
N ARG A 76 1.66 -9.62 13.52
CA ARG A 76 1.97 -8.29 13.01
C ARG A 76 0.77 -7.70 12.28
N PRO A 77 0.69 -6.38 12.16
CA PRO A 77 -0.39 -5.79 11.40
C PRO A 77 -0.28 -6.15 9.92
N CYS A 78 -1.42 -6.19 9.27
CA CYS A 78 -1.48 -6.38 7.82
C CYS A 78 -1.92 -5.05 7.21
N SER A 79 -1.19 -4.58 6.22
CA SER A 79 -1.46 -3.28 5.58
C SER A 79 -1.47 -3.41 4.07
N TYR A 80 -2.15 -2.47 3.43
CA TYR A 80 -2.12 -2.30 1.99
C TYR A 80 -1.48 -0.95 1.68
N ILE A 81 -0.62 -0.90 0.68
CA ILE A 81 0.01 0.34 0.25
C ILE A 81 -0.53 0.68 -1.13
N ALA A 82 -1.27 1.78 -1.21
CA ALA A 82 -1.83 2.27 -2.47
C ALA A 82 -0.76 3.03 -3.23
N ASP A 83 -0.73 2.84 -4.55
CA ASP A 83 0.23 3.58 -5.37
C ASP A 83 -0.05 5.07 -5.37
N PHE A 84 -1.34 5.45 -5.53
CA PHE A 84 -1.73 6.85 -5.58
C PHE A 84 -3.06 7.07 -4.88
N VAL A 85 -3.15 8.18 -4.15
CA VAL A 85 -4.40 8.62 -3.53
C VAL A 85 -4.55 10.11 -3.82
N TYR A 86 -5.73 10.51 -4.27
CA TYR A 86 -5.98 11.91 -4.58
C TYR A 86 -7.48 12.22 -4.47
N THR A 87 -7.82 13.50 -4.56
CA THR A 87 -9.20 13.95 -4.57
C THR A 87 -9.54 14.36 -6.00
N ASP A 88 -10.64 13.83 -6.53
CA ASP A 88 -11.06 14.16 -7.90
C ASP A 88 -11.85 15.48 -7.94
N SER A 89 -12.28 15.86 -9.13
CA SER A 89 -12.98 17.15 -9.33
C SER A 89 -14.34 17.20 -8.63
N LEU A 90 -14.88 16.06 -8.26
CA LEU A 90 -16.15 16.00 -7.55
C LEU A 90 -15.98 15.95 -6.04
N GLY A 91 -14.74 16.00 -5.57
CA GLY A 91 -14.44 15.96 -4.14
C GLY A 91 -14.33 14.55 -3.57
N ASN A 92 -14.34 13.53 -4.41
CA ASN A 92 -14.23 12.15 -3.94
C ASN A 92 -12.76 11.73 -3.82
N THR A 93 -12.47 10.93 -2.80
CA THR A 93 -11.13 10.35 -2.67
C THR A 93 -11.01 9.14 -3.59
N VAL A 94 -9.98 9.13 -4.41
CA VAL A 94 -9.68 8.03 -5.32
C VAL A 94 -8.42 7.35 -4.86
N VAL A 95 -8.47 6.02 -4.76
CA VAL A 95 -7.34 5.18 -4.36
C VAL A 95 -7.01 4.31 -5.57
N GLU A 96 -5.82 4.50 -6.13
CA GLU A 96 -5.40 3.81 -7.36
C GLU A 96 -4.28 2.84 -7.12
N ASP A 97 -4.34 1.76 -7.86
CA ASP A 97 -3.27 0.77 -7.89
C ASP A 97 -2.99 0.40 -9.35
N THR A 98 -1.72 0.47 -9.74
CA THR A 98 -1.32 0.10 -11.09
C THR A 98 -0.88 -1.36 -11.11
N LYS A 99 -1.83 -2.26 -11.38
CA LYS A 99 -1.56 -3.69 -11.32
C LYS A 99 -1.33 -4.29 -12.69
N GLY A 100 -0.17 -4.93 -12.87
CA GLY A 100 0.05 -5.78 -14.02
C GLY A 100 -0.59 -7.14 -13.81
N VAL A 101 -0.41 -7.71 -12.61
CA VAL A 101 -0.93 -9.02 -12.25
C VAL A 101 -1.61 -8.93 -10.90
N ARG A 102 -2.80 -9.56 -10.79
CA ARG A 102 -3.51 -9.62 -9.52
C ARG A 102 -3.13 -10.90 -8.80
N THR A 103 -2.27 -10.77 -7.78
CA THR A 103 -1.89 -11.91 -6.95
C THR A 103 -3.03 -12.24 -5.98
N LYS A 104 -2.99 -13.44 -5.40
CA LYS A 104 -3.98 -13.82 -4.39
C LYS A 104 -3.89 -12.91 -3.18
N GLU A 105 -2.69 -12.54 -2.79
CA GLU A 105 -2.50 -11.63 -1.67
C GLU A 105 -3.14 -10.27 -1.95
N TYR A 106 -2.94 -9.74 -3.14
CA TYR A 106 -3.54 -8.46 -3.52
C TYR A 106 -5.08 -8.55 -3.49
N ILE A 107 -5.64 -9.64 -4.02
CA ILE A 107 -7.09 -9.79 -4.05
C ILE A 107 -7.68 -9.79 -2.64
N ILE A 108 -7.00 -10.45 -1.69
CA ILE A 108 -7.44 -10.43 -0.29
C ILE A 108 -7.36 -9.02 0.28
N LYS A 109 -6.27 -8.32 0.03
CA LYS A 109 -6.10 -6.95 0.51
C LYS A 109 -7.14 -6.01 -0.09
N ARG A 110 -7.45 -6.18 -1.38
CA ARG A 110 -8.50 -5.40 -2.02
C ARG A 110 -9.85 -5.60 -1.34
N LYS A 111 -10.19 -6.85 -1.01
CA LYS A 111 -11.43 -7.16 -0.31
C LYS A 111 -11.45 -6.54 1.09
N LEU A 112 -10.30 -6.57 1.77
CA LEU A 112 -10.20 -5.99 3.10
C LEU A 112 -10.29 -4.47 3.05
N MET A 113 -9.76 -3.83 2.01
CA MET A 113 -9.91 -2.38 1.82
C MET A 113 -11.38 -2.00 1.75
N LEU A 114 -12.18 -2.78 1.02
CA LEU A 114 -13.60 -2.52 0.94
C LEU A 114 -14.31 -2.80 2.27
N LEU A 115 -13.97 -3.89 2.92
CA LEU A 115 -14.62 -4.26 4.18
C LEU A 115 -14.27 -3.31 5.33
N VAL A 116 -12.99 -3.00 5.49
CA VAL A 116 -12.51 -2.24 6.66
C VAL A 116 -12.68 -0.74 6.46
N HIS A 117 -12.36 -0.25 5.29
CA HIS A 117 -12.34 1.19 5.01
C HIS A 117 -13.48 1.67 4.10
N GLY A 118 -14.23 0.74 3.50
CA GLY A 118 -15.26 1.11 2.54
C GLY A 118 -14.70 1.65 1.23
N ILE A 119 -13.45 1.35 0.93
CA ILE A 119 -12.75 1.89 -0.24
C ILE A 119 -12.69 0.85 -1.35
N ARG A 120 -13.16 1.22 -2.53
CA ARG A 120 -12.97 0.41 -3.73
C ARG A 120 -11.74 0.91 -4.45
N ILE A 121 -10.76 0.04 -4.61
CA ILE A 121 -9.54 0.39 -5.30
C ILE A 121 -9.80 0.52 -6.79
N THR A 122 -9.33 1.61 -7.38
CA THR A 122 -9.37 1.80 -8.82
C THR A 122 -8.11 1.17 -9.42
N GLU A 123 -8.29 0.14 -10.22
CA GLU A 123 -7.17 -0.56 -10.85
C GLU A 123 -6.91 0.01 -12.22
N ARG A 124 -5.64 0.27 -12.50
CA ARG A 124 -5.23 0.87 -13.78
C ARG A 124 -4.28 -0.04 -14.53
#